data_f80d818dd502b6c7454a7b6077f65aaf
#
_entry.id   f80d818dd502b6c7454a7b6077f65aaf
#
_cell.length_a   1.000
_cell.length_b   1.000
_cell.length_c   1.000
_cell.angle_alpha   90.00
_cell.angle_beta   90.00
_cell.angle_gamma   90.00
#
_symmetry.space_group_name_H-M   'P 1'
#
loop_
_entity.id
_entity.type
_entity.pdbx_description
1 polymer ?
#
loop_
_entity_poly.entity_id
_entity_poly.type
_entity_poly.pdbx_seq_one_letter_code
_entity_poly.pdbx_strand_id
1 'polypeptide(L)'
;MLAEKYGGKVMERGNFTRQAIEAMEYAKEVAISFGMNYIGTEHLLAGISKVSEGVAANILYNYNLVYADIMKAISEDMGIEGRVRTRSRSRNLETTARAKAILERAYVEASKQGLPQIGTEHILLAIVADPDCEAHCILTSFRVNIKKICADILKLTNRDPREIRQYIQTEKRQRDDNVSTTPTLDQFGRDLTKAAKAGQLDPVVGRDVEIRRIIQILSRRTKNNPCLIGEPGVGKTAIVEAIAQKIVQGLVPETMEGKRLISLDLSGTVAGSKYRGEFEERLKRIMDEVENSGNIILFIDEIHTIIGAGGAEGSMDASNILKPSLTKGRLQVIGATTIAEYRKYFEKDAALERRFQPVTVEEPTEAQTIEILHGLKSAYEEFHKVNISDEAVEAAVKLSTRYINDRNLPDKAIDLIDEACSKVRIKEKPKPKSVTNKELDVAELNLELEMCVRHGDFKGAAVRKKDLDKAQAALDKAIAKWQGTEKEYRPVIDENTIEEIVSMWTGIPVTKMGKNEQQRLLKLESILHKRVVGQTEAVTAVAKAVRRGRVGLKSANRPIGSFLFLGKRNIT
;
A
#
# COMPACT_ATOMS: atom_id res chain seq x y z
N MET A 1 -19.71 3.42 30.82
CA MET A 1 -20.54 2.24 30.47
C MET A 1 -21.41 2.41 29.21
N LEU A 2 -21.85 3.61 28.79
CA LEU A 2 -22.52 3.83 27.48
C LEU A 2 -21.51 4.20 26.37
N ALA A 3 -20.42 4.89 26.67
CA ALA A 3 -19.37 5.25 25.72
C ALA A 3 -18.68 4.03 25.09
N GLU A 4 -18.47 2.95 25.85
CA GLU A 4 -17.94 1.67 25.33
C GLU A 4 -18.97 0.87 24.51
N LYS A 5 -20.26 1.10 24.74
CA LYS A 5 -21.34 0.36 24.08
C LYS A 5 -21.73 0.90 22.69
N TYR A 6 -21.49 2.19 22.42
CA TYR A 6 -22.00 2.86 21.22
C TYR A 6 -20.94 3.52 20.34
N GLY A 7 -19.65 3.31 20.63
CA GLY A 7 -18.50 3.78 19.81
C GLY A 7 -17.93 5.13 20.27
N GLY A 8 -16.70 5.11 20.74
CA GLY A 8 -15.81 6.26 20.93
C GLY A 8 -16.26 7.40 21.87
N LYS A 9 -15.37 8.34 22.08
CA LYS A 9 -15.51 9.56 22.92
C LYS A 9 -16.77 10.43 22.66
N VAL A 10 -17.54 10.17 21.59
CA VAL A 10 -18.69 10.98 21.15
C VAL A 10 -19.99 10.63 21.88
N MET A 11 -20.06 9.48 22.58
CA MET A 11 -21.32 8.90 23.05
C MET A 11 -21.48 8.83 24.57
N GLU A 12 -21.11 9.87 25.27
CA GLU A 12 -21.49 10.02 26.68
C GLU A 12 -22.98 10.41 26.79
N ARG A 13 -23.68 9.89 27.80
CA ARG A 13 -25.12 10.17 28.04
C ARG A 13 -25.43 11.67 28.07
N GLY A 14 -24.48 12.52 28.42
CA GLY A 14 -24.62 13.98 28.43
C GLY A 14 -24.78 14.65 27.06
N ASN A 15 -24.43 13.92 25.99
CA ASN A 15 -24.47 14.47 24.62
C ASN A 15 -25.83 14.25 23.92
N PHE A 16 -26.80 13.64 24.56
CA PHE A 16 -28.12 13.34 23.99
C PHE A 16 -29.24 14.04 24.78
N THR A 17 -30.26 14.51 24.08
CA THR A 17 -31.49 14.97 24.71
C THR A 17 -32.20 13.80 25.39
N ARG A 18 -33.09 14.11 26.36
CA ARG A 18 -33.91 13.09 27.06
C ARG A 18 -34.66 12.20 26.06
N GLN A 19 -35.27 12.83 25.03
CA GLN A 19 -36.04 12.13 23.99
C GLN A 19 -35.16 11.25 23.11
N ALA A 20 -33.93 11.69 22.79
CA ALA A 20 -33.01 10.87 22.03
C ALA A 20 -32.53 9.64 22.84
N ILE A 21 -32.32 9.78 24.14
CA ILE A 21 -31.99 8.63 25.02
C ILE A 21 -33.17 7.65 25.06
N GLU A 22 -34.38 8.14 25.22
CA GLU A 22 -35.59 7.31 25.21
C GLU A 22 -35.77 6.58 23.87
N ALA A 23 -35.51 7.25 22.74
CA ALA A 23 -35.53 6.64 21.41
C ALA A 23 -34.51 5.51 21.26
N MET A 24 -33.31 5.67 21.84
CA MET A 24 -32.28 4.63 21.83
C MET A 24 -32.65 3.44 22.72
N GLU A 25 -33.33 3.67 23.84
CA GLU A 25 -33.86 2.61 24.69
C GLU A 25 -34.97 1.82 23.97
N TYR A 26 -35.88 2.51 23.29
CA TYR A 26 -36.89 1.85 22.44
C TYR A 26 -36.26 1.10 21.26
N ALA A 27 -35.23 1.63 20.61
CA ALA A 27 -34.51 0.91 19.55
C ALA A 27 -33.94 -0.42 20.05
N LYS A 28 -33.45 -0.42 21.29
CA LYS A 28 -32.97 -1.65 21.95
C LYS A 28 -34.12 -2.63 22.23
N GLU A 29 -35.25 -2.15 22.72
CA GLU A 29 -36.43 -2.98 22.95
C GLU A 29 -36.93 -3.62 21.65
N VAL A 30 -36.96 -2.85 20.56
CA VAL A 30 -37.35 -3.33 19.23
C VAL A 30 -36.38 -4.43 18.76
N ALA A 31 -35.09 -4.22 18.84
CA ALA A 31 -34.10 -5.25 18.47
C ALA A 31 -34.28 -6.55 19.27
N ILE A 32 -34.52 -6.43 20.58
CA ILE A 32 -34.81 -7.61 21.45
C ILE A 32 -36.12 -8.29 21.02
N SER A 33 -37.14 -7.51 20.66
CA SER A 33 -38.44 -8.07 20.25
C SER A 33 -38.35 -8.91 18.97
N PHE A 34 -37.45 -8.55 18.06
CA PHE A 34 -37.14 -9.33 16.85
C PHE A 34 -36.09 -10.42 17.10
N GLY A 35 -35.58 -10.59 18.32
CA GLY A 35 -34.61 -11.62 18.67
C GLY A 35 -33.19 -11.31 18.16
N MET A 36 -32.91 -10.06 17.80
CA MET A 36 -31.60 -9.65 17.33
C MET A 36 -30.63 -9.45 18.48
N ASN A 37 -29.35 -9.66 18.20
CA ASN A 37 -28.25 -9.41 19.14
C ASN A 37 -27.48 -8.11 18.85
N TYR A 38 -27.99 -7.29 17.92
CA TYR A 38 -27.45 -5.99 17.53
C TYR A 38 -28.55 -4.93 17.36
N ILE A 39 -28.14 -3.65 17.39
CA ILE A 39 -29.00 -2.49 17.10
C ILE A 39 -28.59 -1.94 15.74
N GLY A 40 -29.47 -2.07 14.74
CA GLY A 40 -29.30 -1.51 13.40
C GLY A 40 -29.97 -0.15 13.24
N THR A 41 -29.87 0.42 12.02
CA THR A 41 -30.46 1.71 11.66
C THR A 41 -32.00 1.65 11.65
N GLU A 42 -32.59 0.54 11.26
CA GLU A 42 -34.01 0.23 11.26
C GLU A 42 -34.57 0.27 12.68
N HIS A 43 -33.86 -0.25 13.65
CA HIS A 43 -34.23 -0.18 15.06
C HIS A 43 -34.17 1.24 15.60
N LEU A 44 -33.19 2.06 15.16
CA LEU A 44 -33.12 3.49 15.50
C LEU A 44 -34.33 4.24 14.93
N LEU A 45 -34.73 3.97 13.69
CA LEU A 45 -35.93 4.57 13.07
C LEU A 45 -37.19 4.23 13.85
N ALA A 46 -37.39 2.96 14.22
CA ALA A 46 -38.50 2.54 15.05
C ALA A 46 -38.47 3.21 16.43
N GLY A 47 -37.29 3.31 17.05
CA GLY A 47 -37.12 3.99 18.33
C GLY A 47 -37.51 5.45 18.29
N ILE A 48 -37.03 6.24 17.32
CA ILE A 48 -37.39 7.66 17.19
C ILE A 48 -38.88 7.90 16.84
N SER A 49 -39.50 6.97 16.11
CA SER A 49 -40.92 7.04 15.77
C SER A 49 -41.86 6.77 16.97
N LYS A 50 -41.37 6.04 17.98
CA LYS A 50 -42.15 5.69 19.20
C LYS A 50 -42.20 6.82 20.22
N VAL A 51 -41.25 7.75 20.21
CA VAL A 51 -41.17 8.85 21.17
C VAL A 51 -42.15 9.95 20.76
N SER A 52 -43.37 9.95 21.33
CA SER A 52 -44.47 10.82 20.95
C SER A 52 -44.19 12.33 21.08
N GLU A 53 -43.34 12.74 22.01
CA GLU A 53 -42.94 14.15 22.21
C GLU A 53 -41.69 14.53 21.40
N GLY A 54 -41.14 13.61 20.59
CA GLY A 54 -39.94 13.81 19.76
C GLY A 54 -40.26 14.62 18.49
N VAL A 55 -39.38 15.54 18.13
CA VAL A 55 -39.48 16.29 16.86
C VAL A 55 -39.54 15.37 15.66
N ALA A 56 -38.70 14.32 15.64
CA ALA A 56 -38.68 13.34 14.58
C ALA A 56 -39.99 12.54 14.46
N ALA A 57 -40.61 12.15 15.58
CA ALA A 57 -41.88 11.45 15.57
C ALA A 57 -43.01 12.30 15.00
N ASN A 58 -43.08 13.59 15.35
CA ASN A 58 -44.03 14.51 14.80
C ASN A 58 -43.88 14.73 13.30
N ILE A 59 -42.64 14.78 12.79
CA ILE A 59 -42.36 14.88 11.36
C ILE A 59 -42.84 13.60 10.67
N LEU A 60 -42.45 12.43 11.15
CA LEU A 60 -42.86 11.13 10.58
C LEU A 60 -44.39 10.99 10.56
N TYR A 61 -45.07 11.42 11.63
CA TYR A 61 -46.54 11.40 11.73
C TYR A 61 -47.20 12.29 10.66
N ASN A 62 -46.65 13.46 10.36
CA ASN A 62 -47.14 14.34 9.30
C ASN A 62 -47.06 13.71 7.90
N TYR A 63 -46.23 12.69 7.73
CA TYR A 63 -46.14 11.88 6.51
C TYR A 63 -46.89 10.55 6.60
N ASN A 64 -47.79 10.40 7.59
CA ASN A 64 -48.55 9.17 7.87
C ASN A 64 -47.69 7.95 8.15
N LEU A 65 -46.50 8.18 8.70
CA LEU A 65 -45.59 7.10 9.14
C LEU A 65 -45.72 6.94 10.65
N VAL A 66 -46.52 5.98 11.09
CA VAL A 66 -46.67 5.66 12.50
C VAL A 66 -45.79 4.47 12.88
N TYR A 67 -45.46 4.36 14.17
CA TYR A 67 -44.62 3.30 14.72
C TYR A 67 -45.06 1.89 14.27
N ALA A 68 -46.38 1.62 14.22
CA ALA A 68 -46.92 0.32 13.81
C ALA A 68 -46.57 -0.05 12.37
N ASP A 69 -46.57 0.91 11.44
CA ASP A 69 -46.24 0.69 10.04
C ASP A 69 -44.77 0.42 9.87
N ILE A 70 -43.91 1.15 10.62
CA ILE A 70 -42.44 0.93 10.59
C ILE A 70 -42.13 -0.46 11.15
N MET A 71 -42.77 -0.88 12.25
CA MET A 71 -42.60 -2.22 12.81
C MET A 71 -43.02 -3.33 11.84
N LYS A 72 -44.10 -3.09 11.09
CA LYS A 72 -44.57 -4.02 10.05
C LYS A 72 -43.56 -4.11 8.92
N ALA A 73 -43.05 -3.01 8.42
CA ALA A 73 -42.02 -2.98 7.38
C ALA A 73 -40.74 -3.70 7.81
N ILE A 74 -40.28 -3.50 9.04
CA ILE A 74 -39.13 -4.23 9.61
C ILE A 74 -39.40 -5.75 9.63
N SER A 75 -40.62 -6.17 10.02
CA SER A 75 -40.97 -7.59 10.08
C SER A 75 -41.04 -8.24 8.69
N GLU A 76 -41.53 -7.51 7.69
CA GLU A 76 -41.61 -7.96 6.29
C GLU A 76 -40.21 -8.09 5.67
N ASP A 77 -39.33 -7.13 5.90
CA ASP A 77 -37.95 -7.13 5.38
C ASP A 77 -37.11 -8.27 5.98
N MET A 78 -37.33 -8.59 7.25
CA MET A 78 -36.66 -9.68 7.95
C MET A 78 -37.25 -11.08 7.67
N GLY A 79 -38.34 -11.19 6.90
CA GLY A 79 -39.00 -12.46 6.60
C GLY A 79 -39.57 -13.16 7.83
N ILE A 80 -39.88 -12.42 8.90
CA ILE A 80 -40.42 -12.99 10.15
C ILE A 80 -41.94 -12.87 10.13
N GLU A 81 -42.61 -13.80 9.46
CA GLU A 81 -44.06 -13.96 9.62
C GLU A 81 -44.38 -14.66 10.93
N GLY A 82 -44.90 -13.90 11.87
CA GLY A 82 -45.65 -14.42 13.03
C GLY A 82 -44.87 -15.03 14.17
N ARG A 83 -45.01 -14.40 15.34
CA ARG A 83 -44.56 -14.74 16.70
C ARG A 83 -43.12 -14.39 17.05
N VAL A 84 -43.01 -13.23 17.65
CA VAL A 84 -41.91 -12.81 18.54
C VAL A 84 -41.58 -13.94 19.52
N ARG A 85 -40.46 -14.61 19.31
CA ARG A 85 -39.90 -15.55 20.31
C ARG A 85 -39.13 -14.76 21.35
N THR A 86 -39.79 -14.42 22.44
CA THR A 86 -39.18 -13.94 23.70
C THR A 86 -38.22 -15.00 24.28
N ARG A 87 -37.02 -15.08 23.78
CA ARG A 87 -35.89 -15.76 24.46
C ARG A 87 -34.54 -15.26 23.91
N SER A 88 -34.18 -14.03 24.23
CA SER A 88 -32.79 -13.66 24.34
C SER A 88 -32.61 -12.68 25.50
N ARG A 89 -32.14 -13.19 26.63
CA ARG A 89 -31.63 -12.37 27.74
C ARG A 89 -30.19 -11.92 27.42
N SER A 90 -29.98 -11.24 26.34
CA SER A 90 -28.68 -10.61 26.09
C SER A 90 -28.70 -9.20 26.68
N ARG A 91 -28.01 -9.02 27.80
CA ARG A 91 -27.85 -7.72 28.47
C ARG A 91 -27.00 -6.72 27.69
N ASN A 92 -26.27 -7.13 26.66
CA ASN A 92 -25.37 -6.32 25.89
C ASN A 92 -25.62 -6.52 24.38
N LEU A 93 -26.45 -5.62 23.79
CA LEU A 93 -26.58 -5.51 22.33
C LEU A 93 -25.49 -4.58 21.80
N GLU A 94 -24.79 -5.01 20.75
CA GLU A 94 -23.83 -4.17 20.05
C GLU A 94 -24.55 -3.35 18.98
N THR A 95 -24.11 -2.11 18.78
CA THR A 95 -24.62 -1.26 17.70
C THR A 95 -23.83 -1.58 16.43
N THR A 96 -24.53 -1.74 15.29
CA THR A 96 -23.88 -1.97 14.00
C THR A 96 -22.95 -0.82 13.65
N ALA A 97 -21.93 -1.07 12.81
CA ALA A 97 -21.01 -0.03 12.35
C ALA A 97 -21.76 1.13 11.68
N ARG A 98 -22.83 0.80 10.93
CA ARG A 98 -23.65 1.80 10.24
C ARG A 98 -24.51 2.62 11.17
N ALA A 99 -25.13 1.99 12.18
CA ALA A 99 -25.87 2.72 13.20
C ALA A 99 -24.96 3.64 14.04
N LYS A 100 -23.70 3.22 14.30
CA LYS A 100 -22.69 4.10 14.92
C LYS A 100 -22.39 5.31 14.05
N ALA A 101 -22.17 5.12 12.75
CA ALA A 101 -21.90 6.19 11.81
C ALA A 101 -23.07 7.19 11.72
N ILE A 102 -24.33 6.71 11.77
CA ILE A 102 -25.52 7.57 11.83
C ILE A 102 -25.51 8.45 13.09
N LEU A 103 -25.19 7.88 14.24
CA LEU A 103 -25.15 8.63 15.49
C LEU A 103 -23.97 9.63 15.55
N GLU A 104 -22.82 9.28 14.99
CA GLU A 104 -21.68 10.21 14.83
C GLU A 104 -22.03 11.37 13.90
N ARG A 105 -22.74 11.09 12.80
CA ARG A 105 -23.25 12.12 11.88
C ARG A 105 -24.26 13.03 12.59
N ALA A 106 -25.18 12.46 13.36
CA ALA A 106 -26.13 13.23 14.15
C ALA A 106 -25.45 14.19 15.14
N TYR A 107 -24.32 13.78 15.72
CA TYR A 107 -23.49 14.66 16.56
C TYR A 107 -22.88 15.81 15.77
N VAL A 108 -22.32 15.53 14.60
CA VAL A 108 -21.77 16.58 13.72
C VAL A 108 -22.86 17.60 13.35
N GLU A 109 -24.07 17.15 13.06
CA GLU A 109 -25.19 18.03 12.73
C GLU A 109 -25.64 18.89 13.92
N ALA A 110 -25.73 18.33 15.13
CA ALA A 110 -26.01 19.09 16.36
C ALA A 110 -24.91 20.14 16.63
N SER A 111 -23.63 19.76 16.43
CA SER A 111 -22.49 20.64 16.62
C SER A 111 -22.46 21.81 15.63
N LYS A 112 -22.84 21.58 14.36
CA LYS A 112 -23.00 22.66 13.35
C LYS A 112 -24.08 23.68 13.73
N GLN A 113 -25.07 23.28 14.53
CA GLN A 113 -26.11 24.16 15.04
C GLN A 113 -25.72 24.84 16.36
N GLY A 114 -24.52 24.57 16.89
CA GLY A 114 -24.08 25.07 18.18
C GLY A 114 -24.84 24.48 19.36
N LEU A 115 -25.56 23.35 19.14
CA LEU A 115 -26.33 22.69 20.19
C LEU A 115 -25.42 21.69 20.94
N PRO A 116 -25.48 21.66 22.28
CA PRO A 116 -24.65 20.79 23.09
C PRO A 116 -25.13 19.34 23.10
N GLN A 117 -26.36 19.07 22.60
CA GLN A 117 -27.01 17.76 22.68
C GLN A 117 -27.63 17.33 21.35
N ILE A 118 -27.57 16.05 21.09
CA ILE A 118 -28.18 15.38 19.93
C ILE A 118 -29.67 15.14 20.22
N GLY A 119 -30.53 15.70 19.39
CA GLY A 119 -31.98 15.43 19.45
C GLY A 119 -32.41 14.34 18.47
N THR A 120 -33.68 13.92 18.56
CA THR A 120 -34.27 12.92 17.63
C THR A 120 -34.28 13.41 16.18
N GLU A 121 -34.42 14.72 15.95
CA GLU A 121 -34.34 15.38 14.64
C GLU A 121 -32.97 15.22 13.98
N HIS A 122 -31.87 15.26 14.75
CA HIS A 122 -30.53 15.07 14.23
C HIS A 122 -30.33 13.63 13.80
N ILE A 123 -30.86 12.66 14.56
CA ILE A 123 -30.81 11.23 14.22
C ILE A 123 -31.63 10.98 12.94
N LEU A 124 -32.84 11.53 12.84
CA LEU A 124 -33.67 11.38 11.64
C LEU A 124 -33.00 12.04 10.43
N LEU A 125 -32.41 13.23 10.58
CA LEU A 125 -31.65 13.88 9.51
C LEU A 125 -30.48 13.04 9.01
N ALA A 126 -29.74 12.42 9.94
CA ALA A 126 -28.63 11.53 9.60
C ALA A 126 -29.10 10.25 8.87
N ILE A 127 -30.25 9.67 9.26
CA ILE A 127 -30.88 8.53 8.58
C ILE A 127 -31.32 8.92 7.16
N VAL A 128 -32.01 10.04 7.02
CA VAL A 128 -32.49 10.54 5.73
C VAL A 128 -31.34 10.86 4.78
N ALA A 129 -30.21 11.28 5.32
CA ALA A 129 -29.01 11.60 4.57
C ALA A 129 -28.20 10.36 4.14
N ASP A 130 -28.47 9.16 4.67
CA ASP A 130 -27.78 7.91 4.29
C ASP A 130 -28.73 6.96 3.53
N PRO A 131 -28.77 7.00 2.16
CA PRO A 131 -29.67 6.15 1.37
C PRO A 131 -29.37 4.67 1.44
N ASP A 132 -28.17 4.28 1.86
CA ASP A 132 -27.78 2.87 1.90
C ASP A 132 -28.05 2.24 3.27
N CYS A 133 -28.64 2.97 4.22
CA CYS A 133 -29.04 2.38 5.49
C CYS A 133 -30.45 1.77 5.39
N GLU A 134 -30.69 0.66 6.09
CA GLU A 134 -31.96 -0.05 6.14
C GLU A 134 -33.14 0.89 6.51
N ALA A 135 -32.92 1.80 7.46
CA ALA A 135 -33.90 2.80 7.84
C ALA A 135 -34.35 3.69 6.67
N HIS A 136 -33.43 4.09 5.79
CA HIS A 136 -33.74 4.88 4.59
C HIS A 136 -34.49 4.04 3.55
N CYS A 137 -34.13 2.78 3.37
CA CYS A 137 -34.84 1.85 2.48
C CYS A 137 -36.29 1.68 2.95
N ILE A 138 -36.51 1.52 4.27
CA ILE A 138 -37.86 1.46 4.87
C ILE A 138 -38.65 2.77 4.59
N LEU A 139 -38.05 3.94 4.81
CA LEU A 139 -38.70 5.22 4.51
C LEU A 139 -39.06 5.34 3.02
N THR A 140 -38.21 4.85 2.13
CA THR A 140 -38.42 4.89 0.68
C THR A 140 -39.53 3.92 0.24
N SER A 141 -39.67 2.76 0.87
CA SER A 141 -40.73 1.78 0.58
C SER A 141 -42.14 2.35 0.79
N PHE A 142 -42.29 3.29 1.71
CA PHE A 142 -43.54 4.02 1.95
C PHE A 142 -43.80 5.13 0.92
N ARG A 143 -42.96 5.26 -0.13
CA ARG A 143 -43.08 6.30 -1.19
C ARG A 143 -43.09 7.73 -0.66
N VAL A 144 -42.50 7.98 0.48
CA VAL A 144 -42.40 9.31 1.08
C VAL A 144 -41.33 10.13 0.37
N ASN A 145 -41.61 11.41 0.18
CA ASN A 145 -40.65 12.31 -0.43
C ASN A 145 -39.58 12.72 0.60
N ILE A 146 -38.47 11.99 0.57
CA ILE A 146 -37.30 12.18 1.46
C ILE A 146 -36.80 13.64 1.46
N LYS A 147 -36.82 14.31 0.29
CA LYS A 147 -36.41 15.73 0.20
C LYS A 147 -37.35 16.68 0.98
N LYS A 148 -38.64 16.33 1.07
CA LYS A 148 -39.58 17.12 1.88
C LYS A 148 -39.35 16.90 3.38
N ILE A 149 -39.13 15.65 3.81
CA ILE A 149 -38.78 15.35 5.21
C ILE A 149 -37.53 16.14 5.62
N CYS A 150 -36.48 16.09 4.79
CA CYS A 150 -35.26 16.86 5.04
C CYS A 150 -35.51 18.36 5.13
N ALA A 151 -36.32 18.91 4.22
CA ALA A 151 -36.72 20.34 4.24
C ALA A 151 -37.46 20.73 5.51
N ASP A 152 -38.37 19.89 5.99
CA ASP A 152 -39.16 20.16 7.18
C ASP A 152 -38.32 20.02 8.47
N ILE A 153 -37.37 19.10 8.53
CA ILE A 153 -36.39 19.03 9.63
C ILE A 153 -35.56 20.32 9.67
N LEU A 154 -35.06 20.78 8.53
CA LEU A 154 -34.19 21.97 8.46
C LEU A 154 -34.97 23.28 8.76
N LYS A 155 -36.24 23.37 8.37
CA LYS A 155 -37.11 24.51 8.77
C LYS A 155 -37.32 24.55 10.29
N LEU A 156 -37.57 23.40 10.92
CA LEU A 156 -37.78 23.34 12.37
C LEU A 156 -36.49 23.64 13.15
N THR A 157 -35.34 23.45 12.53
CA THR A 157 -34.02 23.76 13.10
C THR A 157 -33.49 25.14 12.72
N ASN A 158 -34.35 26.05 12.18
CA ASN A 158 -34.02 27.43 11.76
C ASN A 158 -32.86 27.55 10.75
N ARG A 159 -32.69 26.59 9.85
CA ARG A 159 -31.69 26.63 8.77
C ARG A 159 -32.26 27.16 7.45
N ASP A 160 -31.38 27.83 6.67
CA ASP A 160 -31.75 28.34 5.34
C ASP A 160 -32.02 27.15 4.38
N PRO A 161 -33.18 27.16 3.68
CA PRO A 161 -33.51 26.17 2.65
C PRO A 161 -32.48 26.07 1.52
N ARG A 162 -31.58 27.05 1.34
CA ARG A 162 -30.50 27.01 0.35
C ARG A 162 -29.40 26.05 0.74
N GLU A 163 -29.19 25.81 2.02
CA GLU A 163 -28.23 24.80 2.53
C GLU A 163 -28.67 23.37 2.17
N ILE A 164 -29.98 23.15 1.96
CA ILE A 164 -30.50 21.83 1.52
C ILE A 164 -29.90 21.39 0.20
N ARG A 165 -29.76 22.30 -0.78
CA ARG A 165 -29.17 21.99 -2.08
C ARG A 165 -27.66 21.71 -1.96
N GLN A 166 -26.97 22.48 -1.11
CA GLN A 166 -25.58 22.26 -0.82
C GLN A 166 -25.38 20.95 -0.02
N TYR A 167 -26.22 20.66 0.95
CA TYR A 167 -26.19 19.45 1.76
C TYR A 167 -26.36 18.19 0.88
N ILE A 168 -27.38 18.17 0.02
CA ILE A 168 -27.62 17.08 -0.93
C ILE A 168 -26.55 17.02 -2.03
N GLN A 169 -25.98 18.17 -2.47
CA GLN A 169 -24.92 18.20 -3.48
C GLN A 169 -23.54 17.91 -2.90
N THR A 170 -23.24 18.34 -1.69
CA THR A 170 -22.00 18.04 -0.99
C THR A 170 -21.95 16.56 -0.61
N GLU A 171 -23.09 16.00 -0.20
CA GLU A 171 -23.24 14.56 0.02
C GLU A 171 -23.11 13.75 -1.29
N LYS A 172 -23.62 14.27 -2.42
CA LYS A 172 -23.36 13.65 -3.72
C LYS A 172 -21.89 13.69 -4.12
N ARG A 173 -21.19 14.81 -3.87
CA ARG A 173 -19.74 14.93 -4.14
C ARG A 173 -18.89 14.10 -3.17
N GLN A 174 -19.25 14.03 -1.88
CA GLN A 174 -18.57 13.15 -0.92
C GLN A 174 -18.91 11.68 -1.11
N ARG A 175 -20.04 11.35 -1.78
CA ARG A 175 -20.43 9.99 -2.16
C ARG A 175 -19.76 9.51 -3.43
N ASP A 176 -19.63 10.37 -4.43
CA ASP A 176 -18.83 10.06 -5.62
C ASP A 176 -17.36 9.73 -5.26
N ASP A 177 -16.90 10.20 -4.08
CA ASP A 177 -15.56 9.86 -3.54
C ASP A 177 -15.55 8.71 -2.51
N ASN A 178 -16.70 8.29 -1.91
CA ASN A 178 -16.69 7.33 -0.79
C ASN A 178 -17.67 6.14 -0.90
N VAL A 179 -18.63 6.13 -1.81
CA VAL A 179 -19.39 4.92 -2.13
C VAL A 179 -18.87 4.40 -3.43
N SER A 180 -17.92 3.51 -3.31
CA SER A 180 -17.42 2.74 -4.43
C SER A 180 -18.59 2.00 -5.09
N THR A 181 -18.82 2.28 -6.38
CA THR A 181 -19.70 1.46 -7.23
C THR A 181 -19.13 0.05 -7.41
N THR A 182 -17.98 -0.22 -6.82
CA THR A 182 -17.17 -1.42 -6.98
C THR A 182 -16.59 -1.89 -5.64
N PRO A 183 -17.44 -2.25 -4.64
CA PRO A 183 -16.98 -2.56 -3.28
C PRO A 183 -16.09 -3.82 -3.24
N THR A 184 -16.38 -4.83 -4.05
CA THR A 184 -15.56 -6.05 -4.11
C THR A 184 -14.23 -5.76 -4.79
N LEU A 185 -14.24 -5.01 -5.88
CA LEU A 185 -13.01 -4.62 -6.58
C LEU A 185 -12.10 -3.75 -5.71
N ASP A 186 -12.65 -2.79 -4.96
CA ASP A 186 -11.85 -1.92 -4.08
C ASP A 186 -11.28 -2.66 -2.85
N GLN A 187 -11.87 -3.79 -2.47
CA GLN A 187 -11.33 -4.65 -1.42
C GLN A 187 -10.07 -5.42 -1.88
N PHE A 188 -10.06 -5.88 -3.14
CA PHE A 188 -9.00 -6.71 -3.71
C PHE A 188 -8.15 -5.98 -4.76
N GLY A 189 -8.40 -4.71 -5.01
CA GLY A 189 -7.70 -3.89 -5.98
C GLY A 189 -7.08 -2.63 -5.39
N ARG A 190 -5.93 -2.22 -5.94
CA ARG A 190 -5.30 -0.93 -5.66
C ARG A 190 -5.67 0.06 -6.75
N ASP A 191 -6.36 1.14 -6.41
CA ASP A 191 -6.68 2.22 -7.36
C ASP A 191 -5.44 3.09 -7.62
N LEU A 192 -4.80 2.87 -8.78
CA LEU A 192 -3.60 3.59 -9.19
C LEU A 192 -3.90 5.06 -9.54
N THR A 193 -5.10 5.37 -10.05
CA THR A 193 -5.51 6.76 -10.31
C THR A 193 -5.73 7.54 -9.02
N LYS A 194 -6.24 6.91 -7.98
CA LYS A 194 -6.34 7.51 -6.64
C LYS A 194 -4.96 7.72 -6.02
N ALA A 195 -4.06 6.74 -6.14
CA ALA A 195 -2.68 6.85 -5.68
C ALA A 195 -1.91 7.96 -6.43
N ALA A 196 -2.13 8.10 -7.76
CA ALA A 196 -1.56 9.18 -8.56
C ALA A 196 -2.05 10.57 -8.12
N LYS A 197 -3.35 10.72 -7.83
CA LYS A 197 -3.92 11.98 -7.29
C LYS A 197 -3.34 12.34 -5.92
N ALA A 198 -3.02 11.34 -5.11
CA ALA A 198 -2.41 11.52 -3.80
C ALA A 198 -0.88 11.75 -3.86
N GLY A 199 -0.26 11.70 -5.04
CA GLY A 199 1.19 11.85 -5.21
C GLY A 199 2.00 10.68 -4.63
N GLN A 200 1.40 9.49 -4.56
CA GLN A 200 2.01 8.28 -3.97
C GLN A 200 2.71 7.38 -4.99
N LEU A 201 2.71 7.77 -6.26
CA LEU A 201 3.38 7.01 -7.32
C LEU A 201 4.69 7.68 -7.70
N ASP A 202 5.70 6.86 -7.92
CA ASP A 202 7.00 7.32 -8.36
C ASP A 202 6.97 7.88 -9.80
N PRO A 203 7.83 8.85 -10.13
CA PRO A 203 7.94 9.36 -11.48
C PRO A 203 8.52 8.30 -12.42
N VAL A 204 7.91 8.14 -13.59
CA VAL A 204 8.37 7.18 -14.61
C VAL A 204 9.07 7.92 -15.74
N VAL A 205 10.30 7.51 -16.05
CA VAL A 205 11.17 8.14 -17.03
C VAL A 205 11.47 7.17 -18.17
N GLY A 206 11.53 7.68 -19.40
CA GLY A 206 12.10 6.95 -20.55
C GLY A 206 11.21 5.89 -21.19
N ARG A 207 9.90 5.83 -20.89
CA ARG A 207 8.94 4.83 -21.43
C ARG A 207 7.82 5.44 -22.30
N ASP A 208 8.05 6.58 -22.91
CA ASP A 208 7.00 7.31 -23.66
C ASP A 208 6.51 6.57 -24.90
N VAL A 209 7.32 5.73 -25.52
CA VAL A 209 6.94 4.95 -26.72
C VAL A 209 5.93 3.88 -26.33
N GLU A 210 6.23 3.11 -25.30
CA GLU A 210 5.36 2.05 -24.78
C GLU A 210 4.06 2.63 -24.21
N ILE A 211 4.15 3.71 -23.43
CA ILE A 211 2.98 4.41 -22.87
C ILE A 211 2.05 4.91 -24.00
N ARG A 212 2.60 5.59 -25.00
CA ARG A 212 1.81 6.04 -26.17
C ARG A 212 1.15 4.88 -26.89
N ARG A 213 1.88 3.77 -27.05
CA ARG A 213 1.35 2.56 -27.71
C ARG A 213 0.19 1.96 -26.94
N ILE A 214 0.29 1.88 -25.61
CA ILE A 214 -0.78 1.35 -24.74
C ILE A 214 -2.02 2.25 -24.82
N ILE A 215 -1.85 3.58 -24.71
CA ILE A 215 -2.93 4.56 -24.83
C ILE A 215 -3.62 4.43 -26.20
N GLN A 216 -2.85 4.25 -27.26
CA GLN A 216 -3.39 4.02 -28.61
C GLN A 216 -4.22 2.73 -28.68
N ILE A 217 -3.76 1.65 -28.06
CA ILE A 217 -4.47 0.37 -28.04
C ILE A 217 -5.76 0.51 -27.24
N LEU A 218 -5.72 1.10 -26.04
CA LEU A 218 -6.89 1.31 -25.18
C LEU A 218 -7.97 2.17 -25.86
N SER A 219 -7.59 3.06 -26.78
CA SER A 219 -8.52 3.91 -27.53
C SER A 219 -9.13 3.23 -28.76
N ARG A 220 -8.79 1.97 -29.06
CA ARG A 220 -9.33 1.24 -30.22
C ARG A 220 -10.73 0.70 -29.93
N ARG A 221 -11.52 0.53 -30.96
CA ARG A 221 -12.85 -0.08 -30.87
C ARG A 221 -12.79 -1.61 -30.62
N THR A 222 -11.78 -2.27 -31.17
CA THR A 222 -11.55 -3.71 -31.07
C THR A 222 -10.09 -3.96 -30.79
N LYS A 223 -9.75 -5.09 -30.15
CA LYS A 223 -8.39 -5.40 -29.68
C LYS A 223 -7.84 -4.27 -28.81
N ASN A 224 -8.66 -3.80 -27.89
CA ASN A 224 -8.40 -2.67 -27.00
C ASN A 224 -7.78 -3.07 -25.65
N ASN A 225 -7.31 -4.30 -25.52
CA ASN A 225 -6.63 -4.79 -24.34
C ASN A 225 -5.13 -4.96 -24.64
N PRO A 226 -4.25 -4.06 -24.15
CA PRO A 226 -2.82 -4.24 -24.27
C PRO A 226 -2.33 -5.34 -23.32
N CYS A 227 -1.35 -6.13 -23.77
CA CYS A 227 -0.62 -7.07 -22.96
C CYS A 227 0.86 -6.69 -22.97
N LEU A 228 1.40 -6.26 -21.83
CA LEU A 228 2.81 -5.94 -21.65
C LEU A 228 3.61 -7.25 -21.56
N ILE A 229 4.54 -7.41 -22.48
CA ILE A 229 5.36 -8.63 -22.57
C ILE A 229 6.82 -8.25 -22.37
N GLY A 230 7.47 -8.84 -21.37
CA GLY A 230 8.86 -8.57 -21.09
C GLY A 230 9.35 -9.41 -19.93
N GLU A 231 10.67 -9.47 -19.77
CA GLU A 231 11.29 -10.20 -18.68
C GLU A 231 10.92 -9.59 -17.31
N PRO A 232 11.04 -10.36 -16.20
CA PRO A 232 10.83 -9.83 -14.86
C PRO A 232 11.79 -8.66 -14.57
N GLY A 233 11.30 -7.64 -13.86
CA GLY A 233 12.13 -6.51 -13.45
C GLY A 233 12.41 -5.43 -14.51
N VAL A 234 11.83 -5.52 -15.74
CA VAL A 234 12.03 -4.50 -16.78
C VAL A 234 11.15 -3.25 -16.62
N GLY A 235 10.29 -3.21 -15.60
CA GLY A 235 9.44 -2.04 -15.29
C GLY A 235 8.06 -2.06 -15.94
N LYS A 236 7.44 -3.22 -16.18
CA LYS A 236 6.08 -3.33 -16.74
C LYS A 236 5.03 -2.60 -15.87
N THR A 237 5.08 -2.80 -14.57
CA THR A 237 4.16 -2.17 -13.60
C THR A 237 4.33 -0.65 -13.56
N ALA A 238 5.57 -0.13 -13.63
CA ALA A 238 5.85 1.29 -13.68
C ALA A 238 5.20 1.99 -14.90
N ILE A 239 5.19 1.33 -16.08
CA ILE A 239 4.50 1.85 -17.27
C ILE A 239 3.01 2.05 -17.01
N VAL A 240 2.37 1.12 -16.28
CA VAL A 240 0.94 1.21 -15.94
C VAL A 240 0.68 2.34 -14.94
N GLU A 241 1.58 2.53 -13.97
CA GLU A 241 1.53 3.65 -13.03
C GLU A 241 1.69 5.00 -13.73
N ALA A 242 2.56 5.08 -14.74
CA ALA A 242 2.68 6.27 -15.58
C ALA A 242 1.39 6.59 -16.36
N ILE A 243 0.67 5.57 -16.83
CA ILE A 243 -0.63 5.77 -17.48
C ILE A 243 -1.64 6.33 -16.47
N ALA A 244 -1.67 5.84 -15.24
CA ALA A 244 -2.53 6.39 -14.19
C ALA A 244 -2.22 7.87 -13.91
N GLN A 245 -0.94 8.25 -13.86
CA GLN A 245 -0.53 9.64 -13.71
C GLN A 245 -0.99 10.49 -14.90
N LYS A 246 -0.82 10.01 -16.14
CA LYS A 246 -1.28 10.73 -17.36
C LYS A 246 -2.82 10.88 -17.40
N ILE A 247 -3.59 9.90 -16.93
CA ILE A 247 -5.05 10.01 -16.80
C ILE A 247 -5.41 11.14 -15.83
N VAL A 248 -4.75 11.21 -14.67
CA VAL A 248 -4.99 12.24 -13.65
C VAL A 248 -4.62 13.63 -14.14
N GLN A 249 -3.55 13.74 -14.92
CA GLN A 249 -3.06 15.01 -15.51
C GLN A 249 -3.88 15.46 -16.74
N GLY A 250 -4.83 14.64 -17.22
CA GLY A 250 -5.59 14.95 -18.44
C GLY A 250 -4.76 14.84 -19.73
N LEU A 251 -3.61 14.16 -19.70
CA LEU A 251 -2.71 13.95 -20.84
C LEU A 251 -3.06 12.68 -21.63
N VAL A 252 -4.35 12.37 -21.74
CA VAL A 252 -4.90 11.21 -22.44
C VAL A 252 -6.05 11.63 -23.36
N PRO A 253 -6.40 10.83 -24.39
CA PRO A 253 -7.57 11.10 -25.23
C PRO A 253 -8.88 11.12 -24.43
N GLU A 254 -9.90 11.84 -24.93
CA GLU A 254 -11.24 11.94 -24.31
C GLU A 254 -11.85 10.58 -23.93
N THR A 255 -11.56 9.55 -24.71
CA THR A 255 -12.03 8.16 -24.45
C THR A 255 -11.48 7.56 -23.15
N MET A 256 -10.43 8.13 -22.59
CA MET A 256 -9.77 7.68 -21.37
C MET A 256 -9.89 8.69 -20.22
N GLU A 257 -10.42 9.89 -20.48
CA GLU A 257 -10.64 10.89 -19.43
C GLU A 257 -11.63 10.37 -18.38
N GLY A 258 -11.33 10.65 -17.12
CA GLY A 258 -12.17 10.24 -15.99
C GLY A 258 -12.23 8.75 -15.71
N LYS A 259 -11.45 7.91 -16.42
CA LYS A 259 -11.37 6.48 -16.11
C LYS A 259 -10.53 6.24 -14.87
N ARG A 260 -10.89 5.19 -14.13
CA ARG A 260 -10.15 4.66 -13.00
C ARG A 260 -9.27 3.50 -13.48
N LEU A 261 -8.00 3.53 -13.15
CA LEU A 261 -7.07 2.43 -13.40
C LEU A 261 -6.84 1.68 -12.09
N ILE A 262 -7.28 0.42 -12.03
CA ILE A 262 -7.24 -0.39 -10.82
C ILE A 262 -6.38 -1.62 -11.05
N SER A 263 -5.36 -1.81 -10.22
CA SER A 263 -4.53 -3.01 -10.19
C SER A 263 -5.20 -4.08 -9.34
N LEU A 264 -5.53 -5.24 -9.92
CA LEU A 264 -6.14 -6.35 -9.21
C LEU A 264 -5.09 -7.23 -8.56
N ASP A 265 -5.20 -7.43 -7.24
CA ASP A 265 -4.40 -8.40 -6.51
C ASP A 265 -5.06 -9.79 -6.58
N LEU A 266 -4.54 -10.62 -7.46
CA LEU A 266 -5.01 -11.99 -7.63
C LEU A 266 -4.69 -12.87 -6.42
N SER A 267 -3.53 -12.67 -5.81
CA SER A 267 -3.11 -13.44 -4.64
C SER A 267 -4.02 -13.16 -3.45
N GLY A 268 -4.38 -11.90 -3.22
CA GLY A 268 -5.35 -11.50 -2.22
C GLY A 268 -6.75 -12.03 -2.49
N THR A 269 -7.15 -12.13 -3.77
CA THR A 269 -8.47 -12.66 -4.17
C THR A 269 -8.60 -14.16 -3.88
N VAL A 270 -7.50 -14.92 -4.00
CA VAL A 270 -7.43 -16.35 -3.67
C VAL A 270 -7.29 -16.57 -2.16
N ALA A 271 -6.57 -15.67 -1.47
CA ALA A 271 -6.33 -15.78 -0.04
C ALA A 271 -7.66 -15.79 0.76
N GLY A 272 -7.78 -16.74 1.68
CA GLY A 272 -8.98 -16.90 2.53
C GLY A 272 -10.16 -17.59 1.86
N SER A 273 -10.08 -18.01 0.60
CA SER A 273 -11.08 -18.91 0.01
C SER A 273 -10.76 -20.36 0.40
N LYS A 274 -11.66 -20.99 1.17
CA LYS A 274 -11.53 -22.42 1.55
C LYS A 274 -11.92 -23.35 0.40
N TYR A 275 -12.72 -22.88 -0.53
CA TYR A 275 -13.26 -23.65 -1.66
C TYR A 275 -13.05 -22.91 -2.97
N ARG A 276 -12.77 -23.65 -4.04
CA ARG A 276 -12.61 -23.16 -5.42
C ARG A 276 -13.78 -22.25 -5.88
N GLY A 277 -15.01 -22.59 -5.54
CA GLY A 277 -16.18 -21.81 -5.92
C GLY A 277 -16.24 -20.39 -5.34
N GLU A 278 -15.65 -20.16 -4.15
CA GLU A 278 -15.62 -18.83 -3.55
C GLU A 278 -14.74 -17.86 -4.34
N PHE A 279 -13.59 -18.32 -4.84
CA PHE A 279 -12.72 -17.53 -5.70
C PHE A 279 -13.41 -17.20 -7.03
N GLU A 280 -14.02 -18.21 -7.67
CA GLU A 280 -14.74 -18.02 -8.94
C GLU A 280 -15.89 -17.01 -8.77
N GLU A 281 -16.63 -17.09 -7.68
CA GLU A 281 -17.72 -16.16 -7.37
C GLU A 281 -17.21 -14.73 -7.11
N ARG A 282 -16.12 -14.57 -6.34
CA ARG A 282 -15.48 -13.25 -6.10
C ARG A 282 -15.00 -12.63 -7.41
N LEU A 283 -14.30 -13.40 -8.25
CA LEU A 283 -13.81 -12.91 -9.52
C LEU A 283 -14.97 -12.52 -10.45
N LYS A 284 -16.04 -13.31 -10.47
CA LYS A 284 -17.25 -12.98 -11.23
C LYS A 284 -17.89 -11.68 -10.75
N ARG A 285 -18.03 -11.48 -9.44
CA ARG A 285 -18.55 -10.22 -8.88
C ARG A 285 -17.67 -9.02 -9.26
N ILE A 286 -16.34 -9.16 -9.18
CA ILE A 286 -15.40 -8.12 -9.63
C ILE A 286 -15.62 -7.78 -11.09
N MET A 287 -15.76 -8.80 -11.97
CA MET A 287 -16.01 -8.58 -13.40
C MET A 287 -17.35 -7.88 -13.64
N ASP A 288 -18.41 -8.29 -12.95
CA ASP A 288 -19.73 -7.67 -13.04
C ASP A 288 -19.69 -6.21 -12.57
N GLU A 289 -18.97 -5.89 -11.49
CA GLU A 289 -18.78 -4.52 -11.01
C GLU A 289 -18.03 -3.66 -12.03
N VAL A 290 -16.98 -4.18 -12.66
CA VAL A 290 -16.21 -3.47 -13.70
C VAL A 290 -17.07 -3.23 -14.95
N GLU A 291 -17.82 -4.22 -15.41
CA GLU A 291 -18.72 -4.10 -16.58
C GLU A 291 -19.81 -3.06 -16.32
N ASN A 292 -20.41 -3.06 -15.12
CA ASN A 292 -21.51 -2.15 -14.77
C ASN A 292 -21.02 -0.71 -14.58
N SER A 293 -19.81 -0.49 -14.10
CA SER A 293 -19.24 0.85 -13.90
C SER A 293 -18.87 1.53 -15.22
N GLY A 294 -18.39 0.79 -16.22
CA GLY A 294 -18.05 1.27 -17.57
C GLY A 294 -16.86 2.24 -17.66
N ASN A 295 -16.35 2.74 -16.53
CA ASN A 295 -15.27 3.72 -16.44
C ASN A 295 -13.97 3.16 -15.84
N ILE A 296 -13.83 1.83 -15.77
CA ILE A 296 -12.68 1.17 -15.16
C ILE A 296 -11.79 0.54 -16.24
N ILE A 297 -10.48 0.71 -16.05
CA ILE A 297 -9.44 -0.06 -16.73
C ILE A 297 -8.81 -0.95 -15.67
N LEU A 298 -8.87 -2.26 -15.86
CA LEU A 298 -8.32 -3.23 -14.93
C LEU A 298 -6.89 -3.56 -15.33
N PHE A 299 -5.95 -3.45 -14.40
CA PHE A 299 -4.59 -3.95 -14.58
C PHE A 299 -4.44 -5.29 -13.86
N ILE A 300 -3.92 -6.27 -14.56
CA ILE A 300 -3.65 -7.61 -14.03
C ILE A 300 -2.20 -7.94 -14.31
N ASP A 301 -1.40 -7.94 -13.24
CA ASP A 301 -0.04 -8.45 -13.34
C ASP A 301 -0.03 -9.98 -13.35
N GLU A 302 0.97 -10.57 -13.97
CA GLU A 302 1.05 -12.03 -14.16
C GLU A 302 -0.27 -12.65 -14.68
N ILE A 303 -0.92 -12.00 -15.65
CA ILE A 303 -2.24 -12.40 -16.17
C ILE A 303 -2.30 -13.86 -16.64
N HIS A 304 -1.15 -14.47 -16.94
CA HIS A 304 -1.04 -15.88 -17.28
C HIS A 304 -1.48 -16.81 -16.16
N THR A 305 -1.43 -16.37 -14.91
CA THR A 305 -1.86 -17.17 -13.73
C THR A 305 -3.36 -17.46 -13.77
N ILE A 306 -4.15 -16.52 -14.29
CA ILE A 306 -5.60 -16.70 -14.47
C ILE A 306 -5.90 -17.61 -15.66
N ILE A 307 -5.09 -17.51 -16.73
CA ILE A 307 -5.35 -18.17 -18.02
C ILE A 307 -4.78 -19.59 -18.03
N GLY A 308 -3.66 -19.81 -17.36
CA GLY A 308 -2.89 -21.06 -17.40
C GLY A 308 -3.27 -22.11 -16.37
N ALA A 309 -4.11 -21.78 -15.44
CA ALA A 309 -4.45 -22.65 -14.32
C ALA A 309 -5.29 -23.90 -14.68
N GLY A 310 -5.74 -24.05 -15.95
CA GLY A 310 -6.63 -25.14 -16.39
C GLY A 310 -5.97 -26.47 -16.77
N GLY A 311 -4.64 -26.61 -16.67
CA GLY A 311 -3.91 -27.78 -17.21
C GLY A 311 -3.55 -28.91 -16.23
N ALA A 312 -3.70 -28.73 -14.94
CA ALA A 312 -3.46 -29.77 -13.93
C ALA A 312 -4.77 -30.09 -13.18
N GLU A 313 -5.04 -31.36 -12.92
CA GLU A 313 -6.20 -31.78 -12.10
C GLU A 313 -6.17 -31.04 -10.76
N GLY A 314 -7.10 -30.09 -10.56
CA GLY A 314 -7.22 -29.26 -9.35
C GLY A 314 -6.80 -27.79 -9.52
N SER A 315 -6.32 -27.34 -10.69
CA SER A 315 -5.96 -25.93 -10.91
C SER A 315 -7.19 -25.06 -11.24
N MET A 316 -7.14 -23.78 -10.82
CA MET A 316 -8.25 -22.82 -10.95
C MET A 316 -8.38 -22.34 -12.40
N ASP A 317 -9.50 -22.64 -13.09
CA ASP A 317 -9.74 -22.17 -14.45
C ASP A 317 -10.59 -20.89 -14.45
N ALA A 318 -9.96 -19.77 -14.11
CA ALA A 318 -10.59 -18.44 -14.12
C ALA A 318 -10.74 -17.87 -15.55
N SER A 319 -10.11 -18.50 -16.56
CA SER A 319 -10.22 -18.08 -17.95
C SER A 319 -11.67 -18.15 -18.47
N ASN A 320 -12.47 -19.09 -17.98
CA ASN A 320 -13.89 -19.20 -18.35
C ASN A 320 -14.75 -18.04 -17.85
N ILE A 321 -14.30 -17.31 -16.81
CA ILE A 321 -14.98 -16.12 -16.28
C ILE A 321 -14.58 -14.88 -17.08
N LEU A 322 -13.29 -14.74 -17.43
CA LEU A 322 -12.78 -13.59 -18.18
C LEU A 322 -13.15 -13.61 -19.66
N LYS A 323 -13.12 -14.77 -20.32
CA LYS A 323 -13.38 -14.90 -21.76
C LYS A 323 -14.72 -14.30 -22.21
N PRO A 324 -15.86 -14.54 -21.54
CA PRO A 324 -17.15 -13.94 -21.93
C PRO A 324 -17.13 -12.41 -21.86
N SER A 325 -16.57 -11.82 -20.79
CA SER A 325 -16.51 -10.38 -20.55
C SER A 325 -15.58 -9.69 -21.56
N LEU A 326 -14.43 -10.28 -21.85
CA LEU A 326 -13.51 -9.82 -22.89
C LEU A 326 -14.13 -9.94 -24.29
N THR A 327 -14.93 -11.00 -24.54
CA THR A 327 -15.56 -11.23 -25.85
C THR A 327 -16.65 -10.19 -26.14
N LYS A 328 -17.40 -9.77 -25.14
CA LYS A 328 -18.43 -8.71 -25.27
C LYS A 328 -17.84 -7.32 -25.50
N GLY A 329 -16.54 -7.11 -25.27
CA GLY A 329 -15.85 -5.83 -25.45
C GLY A 329 -16.24 -4.76 -24.41
N ARG A 330 -16.86 -5.17 -23.31
CA ARG A 330 -17.29 -4.28 -22.21
C ARG A 330 -16.20 -4.06 -21.16
N LEU A 331 -15.20 -4.96 -21.15
CA LEU A 331 -14.10 -4.95 -20.21
C LEU A 331 -12.85 -4.40 -20.91
N GLN A 332 -12.15 -3.45 -20.27
CA GLN A 332 -10.82 -3.00 -20.67
C GLN A 332 -9.79 -3.51 -19.67
N VAL A 333 -8.83 -4.28 -20.17
CA VAL A 333 -7.78 -4.90 -19.36
C VAL A 333 -6.41 -4.56 -19.90
N ILE A 334 -5.50 -4.20 -19.03
CA ILE A 334 -4.06 -4.18 -19.28
C ILE A 334 -3.49 -5.44 -18.60
N GLY A 335 -2.92 -6.35 -19.37
CA GLY A 335 -2.22 -7.52 -18.82
C GLY A 335 -0.72 -7.30 -18.81
N ALA A 336 -0.01 -7.93 -17.86
CA ALA A 336 1.44 -8.04 -17.89
C ALA A 336 1.85 -9.52 -17.74
N THR A 337 2.86 -9.94 -18.50
CA THR A 337 3.36 -11.31 -18.47
C THR A 337 4.78 -11.41 -19.05
N THR A 338 5.39 -12.57 -19.00
CA THR A 338 6.67 -12.84 -19.67
C THR A 338 6.47 -13.29 -21.12
N ILE A 339 7.56 -13.24 -21.92
CA ILE A 339 7.53 -13.70 -23.33
C ILE A 339 7.19 -15.19 -23.43
N ALA A 340 7.77 -15.99 -22.54
CA ALA A 340 7.57 -17.45 -22.53
C ALA A 340 6.10 -17.80 -22.20
N GLU A 341 5.51 -17.13 -21.22
CA GLU A 341 4.13 -17.38 -20.79
C GLU A 341 3.12 -16.85 -21.78
N TYR A 342 3.39 -15.71 -22.43
CA TYR A 342 2.53 -15.19 -23.50
C TYR A 342 2.42 -16.21 -24.65
N ARG A 343 3.53 -16.76 -25.11
CA ARG A 343 3.56 -17.80 -26.16
C ARG A 343 2.85 -19.08 -25.73
N LYS A 344 3.00 -19.46 -24.46
CA LYS A 344 2.43 -20.70 -23.93
C LYS A 344 0.91 -20.63 -23.76
N TYR A 345 0.37 -19.49 -23.32
CA TYR A 345 -1.04 -19.37 -22.89
C TYR A 345 -1.89 -18.49 -23.81
N PHE A 346 -1.35 -17.42 -24.38
CA PHE A 346 -2.13 -16.46 -25.20
C PHE A 346 -2.13 -16.82 -26.68
N GLU A 347 -0.99 -17.14 -27.27
CA GLU A 347 -0.90 -17.48 -28.70
C GLU A 347 -1.62 -18.80 -29.03
N LYS A 348 -1.80 -19.67 -28.06
CA LYS A 348 -2.53 -20.94 -28.23
C LYS A 348 -4.03 -20.80 -28.11
N ASP A 349 -4.53 -19.70 -27.55
CA ASP A 349 -5.96 -19.44 -27.37
C ASP A 349 -6.46 -18.38 -28.34
N ALA A 350 -7.07 -18.80 -29.42
CA ALA A 350 -7.57 -17.92 -30.49
C ALA A 350 -8.57 -16.84 -30.01
N ALA A 351 -9.27 -17.06 -28.88
CA ALA A 351 -10.19 -16.08 -28.32
C ALA A 351 -9.44 -14.95 -27.62
N LEU A 352 -8.35 -15.24 -26.92
CA LEU A 352 -7.50 -14.27 -26.25
C LEU A 352 -6.60 -13.53 -27.24
N GLU A 353 -5.99 -14.22 -28.19
CA GLU A 353 -5.15 -13.64 -29.24
C GLU A 353 -5.88 -12.55 -30.03
N ARG A 354 -7.18 -12.77 -30.31
CA ARG A 354 -8.01 -11.78 -31.02
C ARG A 354 -8.39 -10.57 -30.15
N ARG A 355 -8.17 -10.61 -28.85
CA ARG A 355 -8.60 -9.55 -27.92
C ARG A 355 -7.44 -8.77 -27.32
N PHE A 356 -6.31 -9.44 -27.11
CA PHE A 356 -5.12 -8.80 -26.59
C PHE A 356 -4.18 -8.35 -27.71
N GLN A 357 -3.54 -7.21 -27.50
CA GLN A 357 -2.51 -6.69 -28.38
C GLN A 357 -1.18 -6.67 -27.62
N PRO A 358 -0.17 -7.44 -28.07
CA PRO A 358 1.13 -7.45 -27.39
C PRO A 358 1.85 -6.12 -27.53
N VAL A 359 2.49 -5.71 -26.44
CA VAL A 359 3.40 -4.57 -26.35
C VAL A 359 4.68 -5.07 -25.68
N THR A 360 5.75 -5.18 -26.45
CA THR A 360 7.03 -5.64 -25.92
C THR A 360 7.67 -4.54 -25.09
N VAL A 361 8.10 -4.89 -23.89
CA VAL A 361 8.86 -4.04 -22.97
C VAL A 361 10.26 -4.63 -22.85
N GLU A 362 11.20 -3.98 -23.50
CA GLU A 362 12.59 -4.40 -23.49
C GLU A 362 13.33 -3.91 -22.24
N GLU A 363 14.42 -4.59 -21.89
CA GLU A 363 15.35 -4.13 -20.86
C GLU A 363 15.91 -2.75 -21.27
N PRO A 364 15.88 -1.74 -20.38
CA PRO A 364 16.45 -0.43 -20.69
C PRO A 364 17.98 -0.51 -20.81
N THR A 365 18.53 0.37 -21.63
CA THR A 365 19.98 0.53 -21.72
C THR A 365 20.56 1.10 -20.41
N GLU A 366 21.89 0.99 -20.23
CA GLU A 366 22.55 1.58 -19.06
C GLU A 366 22.27 3.09 -18.95
N ALA A 367 22.31 3.82 -20.07
CA ALA A 367 22.03 5.26 -20.09
C ALA A 367 20.59 5.57 -19.65
N GLN A 368 19.61 4.84 -20.19
CA GLN A 368 18.21 4.99 -19.78
C GLN A 368 17.99 4.62 -18.31
N THR A 369 18.71 3.60 -17.83
CA THR A 369 18.61 3.20 -16.41
C THR A 369 19.17 4.28 -15.48
N ILE A 370 20.26 4.95 -15.87
CA ILE A 370 20.80 6.09 -15.11
C ILE A 370 19.76 7.22 -15.05
N GLU A 371 19.08 7.54 -16.16
CA GLU A 371 18.01 8.55 -16.16
C GLU A 371 16.82 8.15 -15.26
N ILE A 372 16.44 6.87 -15.29
CA ILE A 372 15.37 6.33 -14.40
C ILE A 372 15.78 6.50 -12.93
N LEU A 373 17.00 6.12 -12.57
CA LEU A 373 17.50 6.25 -11.21
C LEU A 373 17.62 7.70 -10.75
N HIS A 374 18.01 8.63 -11.63
CA HIS A 374 17.97 10.06 -11.31
C HIS A 374 16.55 10.55 -11.04
N GLY A 375 15.55 10.04 -11.76
CA GLY A 375 14.15 10.36 -11.50
C GLY A 375 13.66 9.84 -10.13
N LEU A 376 14.14 8.67 -9.71
CA LEU A 376 13.76 8.03 -8.44
C LEU A 376 14.59 8.53 -7.25
N LYS A 377 15.76 9.12 -7.50
CA LYS A 377 16.75 9.52 -6.49
C LYS A 377 16.14 10.30 -5.32
N SER A 378 15.34 11.34 -5.61
CA SER A 378 14.74 12.19 -4.58
C SER A 378 13.76 11.44 -3.69
N ALA A 379 13.00 10.48 -4.22
CA ALA A 379 12.07 9.66 -3.46
C ALA A 379 12.81 8.73 -2.47
N TYR A 380 13.88 8.08 -2.93
CA TYR A 380 14.74 7.23 -2.08
C TYR A 380 15.50 8.05 -1.03
N GLU A 381 16.04 9.22 -1.40
CA GLU A 381 16.69 10.14 -0.47
C GLU A 381 15.75 10.60 0.65
N GLU A 382 14.49 10.86 0.32
CA GLU A 382 13.49 11.29 1.29
C GLU A 382 13.02 10.15 2.19
N PHE A 383 12.82 8.96 1.63
CA PHE A 383 12.38 7.78 2.38
C PHE A 383 13.45 7.34 3.39
N HIS A 384 14.69 7.18 2.94
CA HIS A 384 15.79 6.70 3.78
C HIS A 384 16.50 7.81 4.56
N LYS A 385 16.19 9.09 4.28
CA LYS A 385 16.88 10.26 4.89
C LYS A 385 18.39 10.24 4.65
N VAL A 386 18.79 9.94 3.42
CA VAL A 386 20.18 9.88 2.94
C VAL A 386 20.36 10.81 1.75
N ASN A 387 21.60 11.04 1.32
CA ASN A 387 21.92 11.68 0.04
C ASN A 387 22.63 10.64 -0.85
N ILE A 388 22.22 10.55 -2.11
CA ILE A 388 22.81 9.62 -3.09
C ILE A 388 23.69 10.43 -4.04
N SER A 389 24.98 10.08 -4.17
CA SER A 389 25.84 10.75 -5.14
C SER A 389 25.56 10.26 -6.57
N ASP A 390 25.87 11.08 -7.57
CA ASP A 390 25.67 10.70 -8.97
C ASP A 390 26.62 9.56 -9.37
N GLU A 391 27.82 9.54 -8.79
CA GLU A 391 28.79 8.44 -8.94
C GLU A 391 28.23 7.12 -8.41
N ALA A 392 27.47 7.15 -7.32
CA ALA A 392 26.82 5.94 -6.78
C ALA A 392 25.72 5.43 -7.74
N VAL A 393 24.94 6.31 -8.36
CA VAL A 393 23.94 5.94 -9.36
C VAL A 393 24.61 5.27 -10.58
N GLU A 394 25.65 5.89 -11.13
CA GLU A 394 26.40 5.30 -12.25
C GLU A 394 27.05 3.95 -11.85
N ALA A 395 27.63 3.88 -10.66
CA ALA A 395 28.22 2.64 -10.16
C ALA A 395 27.19 1.54 -10.01
N ALA A 396 26.01 1.82 -9.46
CA ALA A 396 24.94 0.86 -9.32
C ALA A 396 24.52 0.24 -10.67
N VAL A 397 24.41 1.04 -11.72
CA VAL A 397 24.08 0.55 -13.07
C VAL A 397 25.22 -0.27 -13.67
N LYS A 398 26.44 0.28 -13.67
CA LYS A 398 27.61 -0.39 -14.27
C LYS A 398 27.94 -1.71 -13.57
N LEU A 399 27.92 -1.72 -12.23
CA LEU A 399 28.29 -2.90 -11.47
C LEU A 399 27.18 -3.95 -11.49
N SER A 400 25.90 -3.56 -11.45
CA SER A 400 24.80 -4.51 -11.59
C SER A 400 24.81 -5.19 -12.96
N THR A 401 25.04 -4.44 -14.04
CA THR A 401 25.14 -5.01 -15.39
C THR A 401 26.30 -5.99 -15.52
N ARG A 402 27.42 -5.70 -14.85
CA ARG A 402 28.64 -6.50 -14.96
C ARG A 402 28.64 -7.75 -14.10
N TYR A 403 28.07 -7.71 -12.91
CA TYR A 403 28.22 -8.74 -11.88
C TYR A 403 26.92 -9.48 -11.54
N ILE A 404 25.74 -8.89 -11.85
CA ILE A 404 24.41 -9.48 -11.55
C ILE A 404 23.74 -9.84 -12.87
N ASN A 405 23.77 -11.15 -13.20
CA ASN A 405 23.28 -11.66 -14.49
C ASN A 405 21.91 -12.35 -14.40
N ASP A 406 21.43 -12.60 -13.21
CA ASP A 406 20.18 -13.31 -12.92
C ASP A 406 18.95 -12.39 -12.87
N ARG A 407 19.15 -11.08 -12.96
CA ARG A 407 18.11 -10.05 -12.94
C ARG A 407 18.32 -9.02 -14.04
N ASN A 408 17.27 -8.30 -14.40
CA ASN A 408 17.27 -7.31 -15.46
C ASN A 408 17.30 -5.87 -14.91
N LEU A 409 17.78 -4.93 -15.73
CA LEU A 409 17.64 -3.52 -15.49
C LEU A 409 16.17 -3.09 -15.69
N PRO A 410 15.66 -2.08 -14.96
CA PRO A 410 16.35 -1.28 -13.94
C PRO A 410 16.35 -1.90 -12.55
N ASP A 411 15.59 -2.98 -12.33
CA ASP A 411 15.28 -3.58 -11.02
C ASP A 411 16.55 -3.88 -10.20
N LYS A 412 17.51 -4.58 -10.79
CA LYS A 412 18.77 -4.90 -10.11
C LYS A 412 19.59 -3.67 -9.67
N ALA A 413 19.49 -2.56 -10.38
CA ALA A 413 20.20 -1.34 -10.03
C ALA A 413 19.44 -0.54 -8.95
N ILE A 414 18.11 -0.56 -9.00
CA ILE A 414 17.23 0.00 -7.97
C ILE A 414 17.46 -0.72 -6.64
N ASP A 415 17.43 -2.05 -6.64
CA ASP A 415 17.66 -2.87 -5.45
C ASP A 415 19.03 -2.59 -4.80
N LEU A 416 20.09 -2.39 -5.60
CA LEU A 416 21.40 -2.02 -5.08
C LEU A 416 21.37 -0.66 -4.36
N ILE A 417 20.68 0.32 -4.92
CA ILE A 417 20.56 1.64 -4.30
C ILE A 417 19.73 1.55 -3.02
N ASP A 418 18.62 0.83 -3.04
CA ASP A 418 17.75 0.67 -1.87
C ASP A 418 18.49 0.01 -0.71
N GLU A 419 19.22 -1.07 -0.99
CA GLU A 419 20.04 -1.74 0.03
C GLU A 419 21.20 -0.87 0.52
N ALA A 420 21.82 -0.07 -0.37
CA ALA A 420 22.84 0.89 0.01
C ALA A 420 22.28 1.95 0.98
N CYS A 421 21.10 2.48 0.67
CA CYS A 421 20.41 3.43 1.51
C CYS A 421 20.11 2.84 2.89
N SER A 422 19.56 1.63 2.92
CA SER A 422 19.25 0.91 4.15
C SER A 422 20.49 0.63 5.00
N LYS A 423 21.57 0.13 4.37
CA LYS A 423 22.84 -0.18 5.06
C LYS A 423 23.48 1.04 5.70
N VAL A 424 23.50 2.15 4.97
CA VAL A 424 24.12 3.39 5.48
C VAL A 424 23.25 4.01 6.57
N ARG A 425 21.94 3.87 6.48
CA ARG A 425 21.00 4.35 7.52
C ARG A 425 21.14 3.58 8.85
N ILE A 426 21.40 2.28 8.79
CA ILE A 426 21.60 1.42 9.98
C ILE A 426 22.93 1.72 10.65
N LYS A 427 23.97 2.19 9.91
CA LYS A 427 25.23 2.60 10.52
C LYS A 427 24.97 3.77 11.46
N GLU A 428 25.24 3.55 12.75
CA GLU A 428 25.13 4.61 13.75
C GLU A 428 26.00 5.81 13.36
N LYS A 429 25.45 7.01 13.58
CA LYS A 429 26.22 8.25 13.41
C LYS A 429 27.47 8.18 14.30
N PRO A 430 28.66 8.39 13.76
CA PRO A 430 29.87 8.35 14.58
C PRO A 430 29.76 9.39 15.69
N LYS A 431 29.97 8.94 16.95
CA LYS A 431 29.96 9.83 18.11
C LYS A 431 31.02 10.90 17.93
N PRO A 432 30.70 12.20 18.12
CA PRO A 432 31.69 13.26 18.06
C PRO A 432 32.79 13.02 19.11
N LYS A 433 34.03 13.33 18.77
CA LYS A 433 35.17 13.22 19.71
C LYS A 433 34.90 13.93 21.05
N SER A 434 34.10 15.00 21.02
CA SER A 434 33.69 15.73 22.23
C SER A 434 32.79 14.93 23.17
N VAL A 435 31.96 14.00 22.64
CA VAL A 435 31.13 13.09 23.44
C VAL A 435 31.98 11.93 23.94
N THR A 436 32.78 11.31 23.05
CA THR A 436 33.65 10.19 23.40
C THR A 436 34.68 10.55 24.48
N ASN A 437 35.29 11.74 24.39
CA ASN A 437 36.24 12.20 25.43
C ASN A 437 35.55 12.38 26.78
N LYS A 438 34.35 12.95 26.82
CA LYS A 438 33.58 13.09 28.07
C LYS A 438 33.09 11.75 28.64
N GLU A 439 32.80 10.77 27.80
CA GLU A 439 32.52 9.40 28.25
C GLU A 439 33.76 8.79 28.94
N LEU A 440 34.96 9.03 28.40
CA LEU A 440 36.23 8.61 29.04
C LEU A 440 36.47 9.34 30.36
N ASP A 441 36.28 10.67 30.41
CA ASP A 441 36.43 11.45 31.64
C ASP A 441 35.50 10.94 32.76
N VAL A 442 34.24 10.62 32.42
CA VAL A 442 33.27 10.04 33.38
C VAL A 442 33.71 8.65 33.83
N ALA A 443 34.23 7.81 32.91
CA ALA A 443 34.71 6.48 33.24
C ALA A 443 35.93 6.54 34.19
N GLU A 444 36.91 7.45 33.95
CA GLU A 444 38.07 7.65 34.81
C GLU A 444 37.66 8.11 36.20
N LEU A 445 36.79 9.12 36.32
CA LEU A 445 36.28 9.61 37.59
C LEU A 445 35.49 8.55 38.39
N ASN A 446 34.75 7.68 37.71
CA ASN A 446 34.09 6.53 38.35
C ASN A 446 35.11 5.56 38.96
N LEU A 447 36.17 5.27 38.22
CA LEU A 447 37.23 4.35 38.66
C LEU A 447 38.01 4.93 39.86
N GLU A 448 38.32 6.24 39.84
CA GLU A 448 38.94 6.95 40.98
C GLU A 448 38.02 6.97 42.21
N LEU A 449 36.71 7.18 42.03
CA LEU A 449 35.72 7.10 43.10
C LEU A 449 35.69 5.72 43.74
N GLU A 450 35.65 4.64 42.92
CA GLU A 450 35.72 3.27 43.43
C GLU A 450 37.01 3.00 44.22
N MET A 451 38.14 3.49 43.74
CA MET A 451 39.43 3.34 44.47
C MET A 451 39.42 4.05 45.80
N CYS A 452 38.90 5.29 45.87
CA CYS A 452 38.79 6.03 47.15
C CYS A 452 37.88 5.27 48.15
N VAL A 453 36.75 4.71 47.67
CA VAL A 453 35.83 3.93 48.52
C VAL A 453 36.50 2.64 49.03
N ARG A 454 37.23 1.92 48.17
CA ARG A 454 37.96 0.68 48.55
C ARG A 454 39.05 0.94 49.56
N HIS A 455 39.71 2.10 49.52
CA HIS A 455 40.77 2.50 50.49
C HIS A 455 40.23 3.20 51.75
N GLY A 456 38.90 3.37 51.87
CA GLY A 456 38.29 4.00 53.06
C GLY A 456 38.46 5.51 53.13
N ASP A 457 38.91 6.17 52.05
CA ASP A 457 38.99 7.62 51.96
C ASP A 457 37.66 8.26 51.57
N PHE A 458 36.76 8.36 52.56
CA PHE A 458 35.44 8.94 52.36
C PHE A 458 35.44 10.43 52.05
N LYS A 459 36.51 11.18 52.47
CA LYS A 459 36.63 12.61 52.14
C LYS A 459 37.01 12.79 50.67
N GLY A 460 38.00 12.02 50.20
CA GLY A 460 38.36 11.98 48.79
C GLY A 460 37.21 11.51 47.90
N ALA A 461 36.48 10.48 48.32
CA ALA A 461 35.31 9.98 47.60
C ALA A 461 34.20 11.04 47.44
N ALA A 462 33.93 11.86 48.47
CA ALA A 462 32.94 12.93 48.38
C ALA A 462 33.32 14.05 47.39
N VAL A 463 34.63 14.36 47.24
CA VAL A 463 35.13 15.31 46.24
C VAL A 463 34.98 14.72 44.84
N ARG A 464 35.45 13.47 44.63
CA ARG A 464 35.35 12.78 43.33
C ARG A 464 33.93 12.61 42.87
N LYS A 465 32.98 12.35 43.80
CA LYS A 465 31.56 12.28 43.45
C LYS A 465 31.01 13.59 42.92
N LYS A 466 31.41 14.75 43.51
CA LYS A 466 31.00 16.06 42.99
C LYS A 466 31.56 16.34 41.60
N ASP A 467 32.79 15.91 41.32
CA ASP A 467 33.40 16.07 40.02
C ASP A 467 32.77 15.14 38.98
N LEU A 468 32.43 13.91 39.39
CA LEU A 468 31.67 12.97 38.59
C LEU A 468 30.28 13.51 38.21
N ASP A 469 29.53 14.07 39.15
CA ASP A 469 28.21 14.66 38.91
C ASP A 469 28.29 15.82 37.90
N LYS A 470 29.36 16.64 37.96
CA LYS A 470 29.61 17.71 36.98
C LYS A 470 29.97 17.16 35.60
N ALA A 471 30.83 16.15 35.54
CA ALA A 471 31.22 15.49 34.29
C ALA A 471 30.02 14.80 33.62
N GLN A 472 29.19 14.12 34.42
CA GLN A 472 27.95 13.49 33.94
C GLN A 472 26.98 14.53 33.35
N ALA A 473 26.75 15.66 34.06
CA ALA A 473 25.91 16.74 33.55
C ALA A 473 26.45 17.38 32.26
N ALA A 474 27.79 17.44 32.11
CA ALA A 474 28.44 17.93 30.90
C ALA A 474 28.34 16.93 29.76
N LEU A 475 28.38 15.63 30.06
CA LEU A 475 28.14 14.54 29.09
C LEU A 475 26.68 14.55 28.60
N ASP A 476 25.71 14.63 29.51
CA ASP A 476 24.28 14.66 29.17
C ASP A 476 23.93 15.85 28.26
N LYS A 477 24.51 17.03 28.54
CA LYS A 477 24.37 18.21 27.65
C LYS A 477 25.00 17.98 26.27
N ALA A 478 26.14 17.31 26.20
CA ALA A 478 26.80 17.02 24.94
C ALA A 478 26.01 15.97 24.13
N ILE A 479 25.46 14.96 24.79
CA ILE A 479 24.57 13.93 24.17
C ILE A 479 23.29 14.61 23.67
N ALA A 480 22.63 15.44 24.46
CA ALA A 480 21.43 16.16 24.04
C ALA A 480 21.68 17.07 22.83
N LYS A 481 22.83 17.76 22.79
CA LYS A 481 23.24 18.55 21.63
C LYS A 481 23.50 17.68 20.40
N TRP A 482 24.14 16.54 20.57
CA TRP A 482 24.42 15.59 19.50
C TRP A 482 23.10 14.98 18.93
N GLN A 483 22.21 14.56 19.82
CA GLN A 483 20.88 14.04 19.43
C GLN A 483 20.02 15.11 18.75
N GLY A 484 20.11 16.37 19.17
CA GLY A 484 19.42 17.49 18.50
C GLY A 484 19.87 17.71 17.04
N THR A 485 21.13 17.40 16.72
CA THR A 485 21.67 17.46 15.36
C THR A 485 21.40 16.19 14.54
N GLU A 486 20.85 15.15 15.15
CA GLU A 486 20.53 13.88 14.49
C GLU A 486 19.41 14.00 13.45
N LYS A 487 18.48 14.95 13.67
CA LYS A 487 17.36 15.21 12.74
C LYS A 487 17.81 15.78 11.38
N GLU A 488 18.98 16.38 11.30
CA GLU A 488 19.51 17.01 10.07
C GLU A 488 20.60 16.18 9.38
N TYR A 489 21.09 15.10 10.01
CA TYR A 489 22.16 14.30 9.44
C TYR A 489 21.62 13.38 8.34
N ARG A 490 22.01 13.67 7.09
CA ARG A 490 21.79 12.81 5.93
C ARG A 490 23.13 12.23 5.48
N PRO A 491 23.41 10.94 5.74
CA PRO A 491 24.63 10.31 5.26
C PRO A 491 24.65 10.23 3.74
N VAL A 492 25.84 10.29 3.16
CA VAL A 492 26.04 10.23 1.69
C VAL A 492 26.40 8.82 1.29
N ILE A 493 25.75 8.35 0.24
CA ILE A 493 26.04 7.09 -0.43
C ILE A 493 26.99 7.37 -1.57
N ASP A 494 28.12 6.71 -1.57
CA ASP A 494 29.18 6.82 -2.55
C ASP A 494 29.36 5.52 -3.37
N GLU A 495 30.22 5.54 -4.38
CA GLU A 495 30.61 4.40 -5.20
C GLU A 495 31.08 3.22 -4.35
N ASN A 496 31.85 3.49 -3.28
CA ASN A 496 32.41 2.42 -2.43
C ASN A 496 31.32 1.64 -1.70
N THR A 497 30.25 2.32 -1.29
CA THR A 497 29.09 1.69 -0.63
C THR A 497 28.41 0.70 -1.59
N ILE A 498 28.24 1.07 -2.85
CA ILE A 498 27.69 0.19 -3.90
C ILE A 498 28.62 -0.99 -4.15
N GLU A 499 29.94 -0.75 -4.28
CA GLU A 499 30.94 -1.81 -4.44
C GLU A 499 30.90 -2.84 -3.30
N GLU A 500 30.75 -2.38 -2.05
CA GLU A 500 30.62 -3.25 -0.88
C GLU A 500 29.38 -4.16 -0.98
N ILE A 501 28.24 -3.63 -1.44
CA ILE A 501 27.00 -4.43 -1.57
C ILE A 501 27.12 -5.44 -2.70
N VAL A 502 27.61 -5.01 -3.86
CA VAL A 502 27.84 -5.93 -4.99
C VAL A 502 28.79 -7.06 -4.58
N SER A 503 29.84 -6.73 -3.80
CA SER A 503 30.76 -7.74 -3.27
C SER A 503 30.06 -8.71 -2.32
N MET A 504 29.12 -8.21 -1.51
CA MET A 504 28.35 -9.02 -0.55
C MET A 504 27.38 -9.96 -1.28
N TRP A 505 26.68 -9.48 -2.32
CA TRP A 505 25.73 -10.29 -3.09
C TRP A 505 26.39 -11.36 -3.93
N THR A 506 27.48 -10.97 -4.62
CA THR A 506 28.13 -11.85 -5.60
C THR A 506 29.25 -12.70 -5.01
N GLY A 507 29.73 -12.36 -3.81
CA GLY A 507 30.93 -12.95 -3.23
C GLY A 507 32.24 -12.56 -3.96
N ILE A 508 32.15 -11.63 -4.94
CA ILE A 508 33.30 -11.19 -5.74
C ILE A 508 33.78 -9.84 -5.15
N PRO A 509 35.01 -9.70 -4.70
CA PRO A 509 35.54 -8.43 -4.24
C PRO A 509 35.64 -7.46 -5.43
N VAL A 510 34.75 -6.47 -5.44
CA VAL A 510 34.62 -5.45 -6.51
C VAL A 510 35.37 -4.17 -6.16
N THR A 511 35.64 -3.93 -4.87
CA THR A 511 36.33 -2.75 -4.37
C THR A 511 37.67 -2.52 -5.10
N LYS A 512 37.98 -1.25 -5.38
CA LYS A 512 39.27 -0.84 -5.99
C LYS A 512 40.41 -1.52 -5.28
N MET A 513 41.24 -2.26 -6.03
CA MET A 513 42.33 -3.07 -5.48
C MET A 513 43.23 -2.20 -4.57
N GLY A 514 43.22 -2.46 -3.29
CA GLY A 514 44.18 -1.87 -2.38
C GLY A 514 45.59 -2.21 -2.78
N LYS A 515 46.57 -1.36 -2.44
CA LYS A 515 48.00 -1.59 -2.75
C LYS A 515 48.49 -3.02 -2.40
N ASN A 516 47.92 -3.62 -1.35
CA ASN A 516 48.23 -4.99 -0.92
C ASN A 516 47.70 -6.06 -1.90
N GLU A 517 46.55 -5.84 -2.52
CA GLU A 517 45.96 -6.79 -3.48
C GLU A 517 46.68 -6.72 -4.83
N GLN A 518 47.09 -5.52 -5.28
CA GLN A 518 47.94 -5.35 -6.42
C GLN A 518 49.28 -6.09 -6.27
N GLN A 519 49.90 -6.00 -5.09
CA GLN A 519 51.13 -6.73 -4.78
C GLN A 519 50.93 -8.26 -4.74
N ARG A 520 49.78 -8.73 -4.26
CA ARG A 520 49.42 -10.15 -4.27
C ARG A 520 49.23 -10.67 -5.70
N LEU A 521 48.60 -9.90 -6.58
CA LEU A 521 48.43 -10.26 -7.99
C LEU A 521 49.74 -10.24 -8.77
N LEU A 522 50.66 -9.34 -8.44
CA LEU A 522 52.02 -9.35 -8.99
C LEU A 522 52.80 -10.60 -8.57
N LYS A 523 52.60 -11.07 -7.32
CA LYS A 523 53.21 -12.25 -6.77
C LYS A 523 52.42 -13.55 -6.98
N LEU A 524 51.34 -13.53 -7.80
CA LEU A 524 50.42 -14.65 -7.97
C LEU A 524 51.13 -15.94 -8.42
N GLU A 525 52.10 -15.84 -9.33
CA GLU A 525 52.89 -16.99 -9.81
C GLU A 525 53.64 -17.64 -8.66
N SER A 526 54.32 -16.84 -7.83
CA SER A 526 55.06 -17.35 -6.67
C SER A 526 54.14 -17.95 -5.58
N ILE A 527 52.92 -17.45 -5.46
CA ILE A 527 51.91 -17.99 -4.54
C ILE A 527 51.39 -19.34 -5.04
N LEU A 528 51.14 -19.46 -6.34
CA LEU A 528 50.68 -20.69 -6.95
C LEU A 528 51.78 -21.78 -6.91
N HIS A 529 53.05 -21.42 -7.15
CA HIS A 529 54.19 -22.35 -7.05
C HIS A 529 54.45 -22.89 -5.64
N LYS A 530 53.91 -22.26 -4.59
CA LYS A 530 53.97 -22.85 -3.24
C LYS A 530 53.08 -24.08 -3.09
N ARG A 531 52.06 -24.22 -3.93
CA ARG A 531 51.10 -25.35 -3.90
C ARG A 531 51.28 -26.31 -5.08
N VAL A 532 51.68 -25.76 -6.23
CA VAL A 532 51.88 -26.55 -7.48
C VAL A 532 53.35 -26.58 -7.80
N VAL A 533 53.95 -27.73 -7.60
CA VAL A 533 55.36 -27.98 -7.90
C VAL A 533 55.52 -28.36 -9.38
N GLY A 534 56.39 -27.66 -10.10
CA GLY A 534 56.52 -27.84 -11.56
C GLY A 534 55.43 -27.07 -12.34
N GLN A 535 55.15 -27.48 -13.55
CA GLN A 535 54.11 -26.93 -14.45
C GLN A 535 54.17 -25.39 -14.63
N THR A 536 55.36 -24.86 -14.75
CA THR A 536 55.62 -23.40 -14.79
C THR A 536 54.85 -22.70 -15.90
N GLU A 537 54.74 -23.30 -17.09
CA GLU A 537 54.02 -22.74 -18.21
C GLU A 537 52.51 -22.62 -17.93
N ALA A 538 51.92 -23.65 -17.34
CA ALA A 538 50.50 -23.66 -16.95
C ALA A 538 50.20 -22.62 -15.88
N VAL A 539 51.02 -22.55 -14.83
CA VAL A 539 50.89 -21.57 -13.75
C VAL A 539 51.00 -20.14 -14.28
N THR A 540 51.97 -19.88 -15.17
CA THR A 540 52.17 -18.56 -15.78
C THR A 540 51.01 -18.19 -16.70
N ALA A 541 50.47 -19.13 -17.48
CA ALA A 541 49.30 -18.87 -18.34
C ALA A 541 48.07 -18.51 -17.53
N VAL A 542 47.77 -19.24 -16.46
CA VAL A 542 46.67 -18.96 -15.56
C VAL A 542 46.86 -17.62 -14.85
N ALA A 543 48.04 -17.35 -14.31
CA ALA A 543 48.33 -16.09 -13.61
C ALA A 543 48.20 -14.87 -14.53
N LYS A 544 48.65 -14.96 -15.79
CA LYS A 544 48.47 -13.92 -16.82
C LYS A 544 47.01 -13.68 -17.14
N ALA A 545 46.18 -14.72 -17.24
CA ALA A 545 44.76 -14.58 -17.51
C ALA A 545 44.01 -13.92 -16.35
N VAL A 546 44.28 -14.35 -15.12
CA VAL A 546 43.70 -13.77 -13.91
C VAL A 546 44.07 -12.28 -13.79
N ARG A 547 45.33 -11.92 -14.02
CA ARG A 547 45.79 -10.53 -14.03
C ARG A 547 45.06 -9.72 -15.09
N ARG A 548 44.93 -10.19 -16.34
CA ARG A 548 44.17 -9.48 -17.40
C ARG A 548 42.70 -9.28 -17.02
N GLY A 549 42.07 -10.30 -16.44
CA GLY A 549 40.68 -10.20 -16.00
C GLY A 549 40.46 -9.13 -14.89
N ARG A 550 41.41 -9.03 -13.97
CA ARG A 550 41.35 -8.08 -12.86
C ARG A 550 41.71 -6.62 -13.24
N VAL A 551 42.54 -6.42 -14.27
CA VAL A 551 42.89 -5.06 -14.77
C VAL A 551 41.79 -4.45 -15.66
N GLY A 552 40.67 -5.17 -15.88
CA GLY A 552 39.56 -4.64 -16.67
C GLY A 552 39.71 -4.79 -18.19
N LEU A 553 40.76 -5.44 -18.69
CA LEU A 553 41.00 -5.71 -20.13
C LEU A 553 40.14 -6.88 -20.66
N LYS A 554 38.96 -7.08 -20.09
CA LYS A 554 38.02 -8.15 -20.44
C LYS A 554 36.81 -7.57 -21.17
N SER A 555 36.35 -8.20 -22.26
CA SER A 555 35.02 -7.92 -22.81
C SER A 555 33.94 -8.53 -21.90
N ALA A 556 32.84 -7.80 -21.69
CA ALA A 556 31.78 -8.18 -20.73
C ALA A 556 31.22 -9.61 -20.95
N ASN A 557 31.13 -10.05 -22.20
CA ASN A 557 30.49 -11.31 -22.59
C ASN A 557 31.46 -12.50 -22.79
N ARG A 558 32.69 -12.39 -22.31
CA ARG A 558 33.65 -13.50 -22.48
C ARG A 558 34.26 -13.94 -21.14
N PRO A 559 34.50 -15.24 -20.91
CA PRO A 559 35.18 -15.73 -19.72
C PRO A 559 36.60 -15.14 -19.60
N ILE A 560 37.15 -15.10 -18.38
CA ILE A 560 38.52 -14.59 -18.12
C ILE A 560 39.58 -15.36 -18.93
N GLY A 561 39.34 -16.63 -19.20
CA GLY A 561 40.14 -17.47 -20.03
C GLY A 561 39.52 -18.86 -20.09
N SER A 562 39.71 -19.57 -21.20
CA SER A 562 39.40 -20.99 -21.32
C SER A 562 40.71 -21.72 -21.43
N PHE A 563 40.96 -22.70 -20.55
CA PHE A 563 42.22 -23.45 -20.48
C PHE A 563 41.92 -24.90 -20.73
N LEU A 564 42.72 -25.50 -21.63
CA LEU A 564 42.74 -26.93 -21.83
C LEU A 564 44.11 -27.46 -21.38
N PHE A 565 44.11 -28.21 -20.28
CA PHE A 565 45.32 -28.83 -19.76
C PHE A 565 45.43 -30.23 -20.34
N LEU A 566 46.51 -30.43 -21.12
CA LEU A 566 46.84 -31.73 -21.74
C LEU A 566 48.09 -32.27 -21.09
N GLY A 567 48.02 -33.47 -20.54
CA GLY A 567 49.14 -34.13 -19.89
C GLY A 567 49.03 -35.65 -19.94
N LYS A 568 50.16 -36.36 -19.75
CA LYS A 568 50.14 -37.82 -19.58
C LYS A 568 49.43 -38.14 -18.26
N ARG A 569 48.69 -39.27 -18.24
CA ARG A 569 48.02 -39.79 -17.04
C ARG A 569 49.09 -39.96 -15.92
N ASN A 570 48.83 -39.30 -14.76
CA ASN A 570 49.72 -39.31 -13.57
C ASN A 570 50.63 -38.07 -13.38
N ILE A 571 50.30 -36.92 -13.89
CA ILE A 571 50.93 -35.67 -13.45
C ILE A 571 49.95 -34.97 -12.50
N THR A 572 50.06 -35.31 -11.22
CA THR A 572 49.39 -34.59 -10.12
C THR A 572 50.15 -33.34 -9.76
#